data_6e1deebd16f845f90c9d3afa08e55357
#
_entry.id   6e1deebd16f845f90c9d3afa08e55357
#
_cell.length_a   1.000
_cell.length_b   1.000
_cell.length_c   1.000
_cell.angle_alpha   90.00
_cell.angle_beta   90.00
_cell.angle_gamma   90.00
#
_symmetry.space_group_name_H-M   'P 1'
#
loop_
_entity.id
_entity.type
_entity.pdbx_description
1 polymer ?
#
loop_
_entity_poly.entity_id
_entity_poly.type
_entity_poly.pdbx_seq_one_letter_code
_entity_poly.pdbx_strand_id
1 'polypeptide(L)'
;MILPNAIEKEIKSILISKKGDGITIMDMQPVSGGCINNATKIITNSGNFFLKWNINASEKMFDTEVKGLELLRKSKTIYIPQLIAYDHNYLMMECIEKEPPSNILWEEFGRDLSELHKVSNINFGLDHNNFIGSLSQDNKQQLRWSDFFINQRIIPQLSMGDFSPDFIRDFDKLFLKMDALFPNEPPSLLHGDLWNGNFIFLNNKTALIDPAVYFGSREMDIAMSKLFGGFHDQFYSSYNENYPLSEGWQERIDICNLYPLLVHVNLFGGGYCSQVKAILNRFI
;
A
#
# COMPACT_ATOMS: atom_id res chain seq x y z
N MET A 1 22.36 3.97 4.82
CA MET A 1 23.01 2.76 5.40
C MET A 1 23.78 2.07 4.27
N ILE A 2 24.91 1.41 4.55
CA ILE A 2 25.72 0.72 3.53
C ILE A 2 25.09 -0.67 3.29
N LEU A 3 24.98 -1.08 2.02
CA LEU A 3 24.46 -2.40 1.65
C LEU A 3 25.36 -3.50 2.25
N PRO A 4 24.79 -4.52 2.94
CA PRO A 4 25.59 -5.62 3.48
C PRO A 4 26.32 -6.42 2.39
N ASN A 5 27.57 -6.75 2.62
CA ASN A 5 28.41 -7.47 1.66
C ASN A 5 27.80 -8.81 1.18
N ALA A 6 27.04 -9.49 2.04
CA ALA A 6 26.38 -10.75 1.67
C ALA A 6 25.32 -10.51 0.58
N ILE A 7 24.43 -9.53 0.79
CA ILE A 7 23.40 -9.13 -0.19
C ILE A 7 24.06 -8.63 -1.47
N GLU A 8 25.11 -7.81 -1.37
CA GLU A 8 25.83 -7.31 -2.56
C GLU A 8 26.39 -8.42 -3.43
N LYS A 9 27.03 -9.44 -2.83
CA LYS A 9 27.57 -10.59 -3.57
C LYS A 9 26.47 -11.39 -4.25
N GLU A 10 25.36 -11.60 -3.57
CA GLU A 10 24.22 -12.34 -4.10
C GLU A 10 23.59 -11.59 -5.29
N ILE A 11 23.36 -10.28 -5.15
CA ILE A 11 22.82 -9.42 -6.22
C ILE A 11 23.74 -9.47 -7.46
N LYS A 12 25.07 -9.40 -7.30
CA LYS A 12 26.02 -9.55 -8.40
C LYS A 12 25.85 -10.89 -9.11
N SER A 13 25.74 -11.99 -8.38
CA SER A 13 25.53 -13.33 -8.94
C SER A 13 24.21 -13.42 -9.71
N ILE A 14 23.12 -12.87 -9.17
CA ILE A 14 21.81 -12.86 -9.82
C ILE A 14 21.83 -12.04 -11.11
N LEU A 15 22.45 -10.86 -11.10
CA LEU A 15 22.57 -10.02 -12.29
C LEU A 15 23.34 -10.72 -13.39
N ILE A 16 24.47 -11.37 -13.08
CA ILE A 16 25.26 -12.18 -14.02
C ILE A 16 24.38 -13.31 -14.59
N SER A 17 23.70 -14.08 -13.75
CA SER A 17 22.83 -15.16 -14.17
C SER A 17 21.69 -14.73 -15.11
N LYS A 18 21.10 -13.53 -14.87
CA LYS A 18 19.93 -13.04 -15.63
C LYS A 18 20.29 -12.21 -16.87
N LYS A 19 21.45 -11.56 -16.88
CA LYS A 19 21.85 -10.60 -17.92
C LYS A 19 23.13 -11.00 -18.66
N GLY A 20 23.83 -12.05 -18.19
CA GLY A 20 25.08 -12.52 -18.74
C GLY A 20 26.33 -11.98 -18.08
N ASP A 21 27.47 -12.61 -18.32
CA ASP A 21 28.77 -12.29 -17.68
C ASP A 21 29.29 -10.86 -17.97
N GLY A 22 28.78 -10.23 -19.02
CA GLY A 22 29.13 -8.83 -19.38
C GLY A 22 28.51 -7.75 -18.53
N ILE A 23 27.61 -8.07 -17.58
CA ILE A 23 27.01 -7.06 -16.71
C ILE A 23 28.00 -6.59 -15.66
N THR A 24 28.10 -5.27 -15.49
CA THR A 24 28.97 -4.63 -14.50
C THR A 24 28.17 -3.64 -13.66
N ILE A 25 28.26 -3.74 -12.36
CA ILE A 25 27.73 -2.70 -11.46
C ILE A 25 28.70 -1.53 -11.49
N MET A 26 28.23 -0.38 -11.92
CA MET A 26 28.99 0.85 -12.04
C MET A 26 28.91 1.70 -10.78
N ASP A 27 27.72 1.73 -10.13
CA ASP A 27 27.47 2.51 -8.92
C ASP A 27 26.29 1.94 -8.13
N MET A 28 26.23 2.26 -6.83
CA MET A 28 25.14 1.94 -5.93
C MET A 28 24.77 3.18 -5.11
N GLN A 29 23.62 3.75 -5.35
CA GLN A 29 23.15 4.99 -4.75
C GLN A 29 22.02 4.73 -3.75
N PRO A 30 22.15 5.16 -2.47
CA PRO A 30 21.04 5.12 -1.54
C PRO A 30 19.85 5.93 -2.05
N VAL A 31 18.64 5.37 -1.94
CA VAL A 31 17.38 6.05 -2.25
C VAL A 31 16.69 6.42 -0.94
N SER A 32 16.35 7.69 -0.79
CA SER A 32 15.63 8.21 0.37
C SER A 32 14.11 8.03 0.18
N GLY A 33 13.35 7.83 1.27
CA GLY A 33 11.90 7.87 1.24
C GLY A 33 11.19 6.72 1.98
N GLY A 34 11.87 5.62 2.30
CA GLY A 34 11.29 4.52 3.10
C GLY A 34 11.56 4.69 4.60
N CYS A 35 10.52 4.53 5.44
CA CYS A 35 10.69 4.57 6.91
C CYS A 35 11.06 3.22 7.52
N ILE A 36 10.82 2.12 6.83
CA ILE A 36 10.92 0.74 7.35
C ILE A 36 12.12 -0.01 6.73
N ASN A 37 12.25 0.06 5.41
CA ASN A 37 13.28 -0.64 4.66
C ASN A 37 14.30 0.32 4.08
N ASN A 38 15.53 -0.17 3.85
CA ASN A 38 16.53 0.57 3.11
C ASN A 38 16.29 0.38 1.61
N ALA A 39 16.63 1.41 0.81
CA ALA A 39 16.52 1.35 -0.63
C ALA A 39 17.83 1.78 -1.30
N THR A 40 18.17 1.13 -2.41
CA THR A 40 19.40 1.36 -3.18
C THR A 40 19.09 1.28 -4.68
N LYS A 41 19.47 2.29 -5.44
CA LYS A 41 19.51 2.26 -6.90
C LYS A 41 20.83 1.61 -7.33
N ILE A 42 20.76 0.52 -8.07
CA ILE A 42 21.93 -0.17 -8.63
C ILE A 42 22.04 0.26 -10.09
N ILE A 43 23.14 0.91 -10.43
CA ILE A 43 23.46 1.41 -11.77
C ILE A 43 24.37 0.39 -12.45
N THR A 44 23.98 -0.11 -13.61
CA THR A 44 24.78 -1.06 -14.38
C THR A 44 24.92 -0.61 -15.83
N ASN A 45 25.85 -1.22 -16.57
CA ASN A 45 26.01 -1.00 -18.00
C ASN A 45 24.84 -1.56 -18.86
N SER A 46 23.87 -2.27 -18.24
CA SER A 46 22.72 -2.90 -18.92
C SER A 46 21.38 -2.45 -18.33
N GLY A 47 21.32 -1.26 -17.72
CA GLY A 47 20.13 -0.69 -17.10
C GLY A 47 20.25 -0.56 -15.58
N ASN A 48 19.23 0.04 -14.99
CA ASN A 48 19.20 0.32 -13.56
C ASN A 48 18.21 -0.62 -12.86
N PHE A 49 18.50 -0.93 -11.58
CA PHE A 49 17.65 -1.75 -10.74
C PHE A 49 17.38 -1.03 -9.42
N PHE A 50 16.21 -1.30 -8.86
CA PHE A 50 15.84 -0.84 -7.52
C PHE A 50 15.92 -2.03 -6.56
N LEU A 51 16.66 -1.87 -5.48
CA LEU A 51 16.83 -2.85 -4.41
C LEU A 51 16.28 -2.29 -3.12
N LYS A 52 15.26 -2.94 -2.57
CA LYS A 52 14.72 -2.73 -1.22
C LYS A 52 15.26 -3.83 -0.31
N TRP A 53 15.81 -3.49 0.85
CA TRP A 53 16.43 -4.48 1.72
C TRP A 53 16.31 -4.14 3.20
N ASN A 54 16.26 -5.19 4.04
CA ASN A 54 16.20 -5.08 5.48
C ASN A 54 16.66 -6.39 6.12
N ILE A 55 17.82 -6.39 6.79
CA ILE A 55 18.37 -7.59 7.45
C ILE A 55 17.61 -8.02 8.71
N ASN A 56 16.76 -7.12 9.23
CA ASN A 56 15.90 -7.37 10.39
C ASN A 56 14.43 -7.56 9.99
N ALA A 57 14.15 -7.73 8.70
CA ALA A 57 12.79 -7.97 8.24
C ALA A 57 12.22 -9.26 8.82
N SER A 58 10.90 -9.31 9.01
CA SER A 58 10.22 -10.59 9.21
C SER A 58 10.46 -11.50 8.01
N GLU A 59 10.69 -12.80 8.24
CA GLU A 59 10.97 -13.78 7.17
C GLU A 59 9.97 -13.74 6.01
N LYS A 60 8.74 -13.36 6.27
CA LYS A 60 7.66 -13.32 5.26
C LYS A 60 7.44 -11.93 4.64
N MET A 61 8.14 -10.89 5.08
CA MET A 61 7.85 -9.52 4.65
C MET A 61 7.97 -9.37 3.13
N PHE A 62 9.13 -9.67 2.57
CA PHE A 62 9.35 -9.56 1.13
C PHE A 62 8.60 -10.62 0.31
N ASP A 63 8.43 -11.85 0.84
CA ASP A 63 7.62 -12.88 0.19
C ASP A 63 6.17 -12.44 0.00
N THR A 64 5.54 -11.86 1.04
CA THR A 64 4.15 -11.39 0.95
C THR A 64 4.02 -10.11 0.13
N GLU A 65 5.02 -9.22 0.13
CA GLU A 65 5.04 -8.06 -0.75
C GLU A 65 5.11 -8.49 -2.23
N VAL A 66 5.96 -9.46 -2.55
CA VAL A 66 6.05 -10.06 -3.90
C VAL A 66 4.72 -10.65 -4.33
N LYS A 67 4.04 -11.41 -3.47
CA LYS A 67 2.71 -11.97 -3.76
C LYS A 67 1.68 -10.86 -4.05
N GLY A 68 1.74 -9.77 -3.29
CA GLY A 68 0.90 -8.59 -3.52
C GLY A 68 1.18 -7.93 -4.87
N LEU A 69 2.46 -7.68 -5.20
CA LEU A 69 2.87 -7.12 -6.50
C LEU A 69 2.44 -8.03 -7.67
N GLU A 70 2.56 -9.35 -7.52
CA GLU A 70 2.12 -10.31 -8.53
C GLU A 70 0.60 -10.32 -8.71
N LEU A 71 -0.16 -10.20 -7.61
CA LEU A 71 -1.62 -10.12 -7.66
C LEU A 71 -2.08 -8.83 -8.39
N LEU A 72 -1.48 -7.69 -8.05
CA LEU A 72 -1.73 -6.43 -8.77
C LEU A 72 -1.35 -6.54 -10.25
N ARG A 73 -0.21 -7.14 -10.59
CA ARG A 73 0.24 -7.33 -11.98
C ARG A 73 -0.71 -8.23 -12.78
N LYS A 74 -1.28 -9.26 -12.16
CA LYS A 74 -2.28 -10.15 -12.80
C LYS A 74 -3.56 -9.43 -13.20
N SER A 75 -3.91 -8.33 -12.55
CA SER A 75 -5.06 -7.50 -12.93
C SER A 75 -4.91 -6.88 -14.33
N LYS A 76 -3.68 -6.57 -14.76
CA LYS A 76 -3.33 -5.90 -16.03
C LYS A 76 -3.96 -4.51 -16.18
N THR A 77 -4.35 -3.88 -15.10
CA THR A 77 -5.04 -2.58 -15.10
C THR A 77 -4.08 -1.41 -14.91
N ILE A 78 -3.04 -1.60 -14.09
CA ILE A 78 -2.06 -0.58 -13.74
C ILE A 78 -0.66 -1.17 -13.81
N TYR A 79 0.35 -0.35 -14.09
CA TYR A 79 1.71 -0.84 -14.23
C TYR A 79 2.32 -1.20 -12.87
N ILE A 80 2.93 -2.36 -12.79
CA ILE A 80 3.65 -2.86 -11.62
C ILE A 80 5.10 -3.19 -12.03
N PRO A 81 6.11 -2.61 -11.38
CA PRO A 81 7.52 -2.81 -11.72
C PRO A 81 7.89 -4.29 -11.80
N GLN A 82 8.70 -4.64 -12.79
CA GLN A 82 9.10 -6.04 -13.01
C GLN A 82 9.95 -6.53 -11.83
N LEU A 83 9.56 -7.66 -11.25
CA LEU A 83 10.35 -8.36 -10.25
C LEU A 83 11.57 -9.01 -10.92
N ILE A 84 12.75 -8.75 -10.36
CA ILE A 84 14.02 -9.34 -10.81
C ILE A 84 14.41 -10.51 -9.92
N ALA A 85 14.45 -10.29 -8.59
CA ALA A 85 14.76 -11.32 -7.60
C ALA A 85 14.25 -10.90 -6.23
N TYR A 86 14.09 -11.85 -5.33
CA TYR A 86 13.84 -11.58 -3.92
C TYR A 86 14.33 -12.73 -3.04
N ASP A 87 14.55 -12.42 -1.79
CA ASP A 87 14.79 -13.35 -0.69
C ASP A 87 14.23 -12.75 0.61
N HIS A 88 14.37 -13.44 1.73
CA HIS A 88 13.88 -12.98 3.04
C HIS A 88 14.40 -11.59 3.45
N ASN A 89 15.57 -11.15 2.96
CA ASN A 89 16.21 -9.88 3.32
C ASN A 89 16.11 -8.78 2.26
N TYR A 90 15.62 -9.08 1.05
CA TYR A 90 15.57 -8.09 -0.02
C TYR A 90 14.54 -8.41 -1.10
N LEU A 91 14.19 -7.36 -1.84
CA LEU A 91 13.39 -7.38 -3.05
C LEU A 91 14.07 -6.50 -4.10
N MET A 92 14.39 -7.06 -5.27
CA MET A 92 14.98 -6.36 -6.40
C MET A 92 14.00 -6.28 -7.56
N MET A 93 13.77 -5.08 -8.05
CA MET A 93 12.85 -4.78 -9.15
C MET A 93 13.55 -3.94 -10.21
N GLU A 94 12.92 -3.75 -11.37
CA GLU A 94 13.35 -2.71 -12.30
C GLU A 94 13.31 -1.34 -11.62
N CYS A 95 14.26 -0.47 -12.00
CA CYS A 95 14.29 0.90 -11.53
C CYS A 95 13.47 1.77 -12.47
N ILE A 96 12.43 2.41 -11.96
CA ILE A 96 11.60 3.34 -12.70
C ILE A 96 12.22 4.74 -12.68
N GLU A 97 12.42 5.33 -13.85
CA GLU A 97 12.80 6.75 -13.96
C GLU A 97 11.54 7.62 -13.84
N LYS A 98 11.53 8.48 -12.83
CA LYS A 98 10.36 9.29 -12.46
C LYS A 98 10.14 10.42 -13.48
N GLU A 99 8.91 10.55 -13.98
CA GLU A 99 8.44 11.72 -14.72
C GLU A 99 7.77 12.75 -13.80
N PRO A 100 7.84 14.05 -14.15
CA PRO A 100 7.06 15.06 -13.46
C PRO A 100 5.55 14.84 -13.69
N PRO A 101 4.71 15.16 -12.68
CA PRO A 101 3.26 15.01 -12.80
C PRO A 101 2.67 15.94 -13.88
N SER A 102 1.63 15.47 -14.57
CA SER A 102 0.80 16.24 -15.47
C SER A 102 -0.67 15.92 -15.26
N ASN A 103 -1.59 16.79 -15.75
CA ASN A 103 -3.03 16.54 -15.64
C ASN A 103 -3.44 15.23 -16.35
N ILE A 104 -2.81 14.91 -17.48
CA ILE A 104 -3.07 13.69 -18.24
C ILE A 104 -2.68 12.46 -17.42
N LEU A 105 -1.51 12.49 -16.77
CA LEU A 105 -1.05 11.38 -15.92
C LEU A 105 -1.97 11.16 -14.72
N TRP A 106 -2.48 12.23 -14.11
CA TRP A 106 -3.44 12.13 -13.02
C TRP A 106 -4.79 11.57 -13.50
N GLU A 107 -5.25 11.97 -14.70
CA GLU A 107 -6.47 11.42 -15.30
C GLU A 107 -6.33 9.94 -15.60
N GLU A 108 -5.23 9.52 -16.24
CA GLU A 108 -4.95 8.12 -16.52
C GLU A 108 -4.82 7.29 -15.24
N PHE A 109 -4.15 7.83 -14.21
CA PHE A 109 -4.05 7.16 -12.92
C PHE A 109 -5.42 6.92 -12.28
N GLY A 110 -6.32 7.92 -12.28
CA GLY A 110 -7.68 7.74 -11.77
C GLY A 110 -8.45 6.66 -12.52
N ARG A 111 -8.32 6.62 -13.85
CA ARG A 111 -8.93 5.59 -14.71
C ARG A 111 -8.36 4.19 -14.39
N ASP A 112 -7.04 4.06 -14.36
CA ASP A 112 -6.36 2.78 -14.12
C ASP A 112 -6.69 2.22 -12.73
N LEU A 113 -6.73 3.07 -11.71
CA LEU A 113 -7.13 2.66 -10.36
C LEU A 113 -8.61 2.23 -10.34
N SER A 114 -9.47 2.91 -11.07
CA SER A 114 -10.88 2.51 -11.17
C SER A 114 -11.04 1.10 -11.76
N GLU A 115 -10.23 0.77 -12.78
CA GLU A 115 -10.21 -0.58 -13.38
C GLU A 115 -9.61 -1.62 -12.40
N LEU A 116 -8.59 -1.26 -11.62
CA LEU A 116 -8.06 -2.12 -10.57
C LEU A 116 -9.15 -2.44 -9.54
N HIS A 117 -9.92 -1.46 -9.12
CA HIS A 117 -10.97 -1.63 -8.12
C HIS A 117 -12.19 -2.41 -8.64
N LYS A 118 -12.34 -2.61 -9.95
CA LYS A 118 -13.35 -3.52 -10.54
C LYS A 118 -12.94 -4.99 -10.45
N VAL A 119 -11.66 -5.28 -10.18
CA VAL A 119 -11.20 -6.65 -9.90
C VAL A 119 -11.73 -7.07 -8.53
N SER A 120 -12.57 -8.09 -8.50
CA SER A 120 -13.35 -8.46 -7.32
C SER A 120 -13.06 -9.88 -6.84
N ASN A 121 -13.50 -10.19 -5.63
CA ASN A 121 -13.48 -11.51 -5.02
C ASN A 121 -14.82 -11.76 -4.32
N ILE A 122 -15.05 -13.00 -3.87
CA ILE A 122 -16.26 -13.39 -3.12
C ILE A 122 -16.23 -12.78 -1.71
N ASN A 123 -15.07 -12.79 -1.06
CA ASN A 123 -14.87 -12.36 0.33
C ASN A 123 -13.94 -11.14 0.40
N PHE A 124 -14.16 -10.31 1.42
CA PHE A 124 -13.18 -9.32 1.88
C PHE A 124 -12.00 -10.02 2.55
N GLY A 125 -10.78 -9.51 2.36
CA GLY A 125 -9.55 -10.09 2.90
C GLY A 125 -8.65 -10.69 1.82
N LEU A 126 -7.79 -11.62 2.22
CA LEU A 126 -6.87 -12.30 1.32
C LEU A 126 -6.66 -13.74 1.82
N ASP A 127 -6.06 -14.61 1.02
CA ASP A 127 -5.74 -16.00 1.37
C ASP A 127 -4.51 -16.13 2.30
N HIS A 128 -3.79 -15.02 2.50
CA HIS A 128 -2.64 -14.95 3.42
C HIS A 128 -2.55 -13.57 4.10
N ASN A 129 -1.89 -13.54 5.27
CA ASN A 129 -1.55 -12.29 5.94
C ASN A 129 -0.34 -11.65 5.27
N ASN A 130 -0.23 -10.33 5.35
CA ASN A 130 0.88 -9.54 4.84
C ASN A 130 1.30 -8.46 5.84
N PHE A 131 1.84 -7.34 5.38
CA PHE A 131 2.32 -6.27 6.24
C PHE A 131 1.79 -4.91 5.77
N ILE A 132 1.61 -4.01 6.74
CA ILE A 132 1.46 -2.57 6.55
C ILE A 132 2.60 -1.87 7.31
N GLY A 133 3.55 -1.30 6.58
CA GLY A 133 4.83 -0.93 7.17
C GLY A 133 5.55 -2.15 7.76
N SER A 134 5.89 -2.11 9.05
CA SER A 134 6.46 -3.26 9.77
C SER A 134 5.43 -4.08 10.56
N LEU A 135 4.17 -3.65 10.59
CA LEU A 135 3.11 -4.34 11.35
C LEU A 135 2.49 -5.46 10.51
N SER A 136 2.22 -6.59 11.16
CA SER A 136 1.44 -7.68 10.56
C SER A 136 0.03 -7.20 10.25
N GLN A 137 -0.45 -7.46 9.03
CA GLN A 137 -1.81 -7.17 8.56
C GLN A 137 -2.58 -8.48 8.40
N ASP A 138 -3.54 -8.72 9.28
CA ASP A 138 -4.41 -9.89 9.21
C ASP A 138 -5.43 -9.73 8.07
N ASN A 139 -5.54 -10.76 7.26
CA ASN A 139 -6.40 -10.78 6.08
C ASN A 139 -7.42 -11.93 6.10
N LYS A 140 -7.71 -12.46 7.29
CA LYS A 140 -8.73 -13.51 7.43
C LYS A 140 -10.03 -13.09 6.77
N GLN A 141 -10.49 -13.90 5.83
CA GLN A 141 -11.62 -13.56 4.98
C GLN A 141 -12.94 -13.42 5.75
N GLN A 142 -13.76 -12.45 5.33
CA GLN A 142 -15.09 -12.15 5.86
C GLN A 142 -16.07 -11.89 4.72
N LEU A 143 -17.36 -12.19 4.95
CA LEU A 143 -18.41 -11.96 3.97
C LEU A 143 -18.86 -10.49 3.89
N ARG A 144 -18.77 -9.74 5.00
CA ARG A 144 -19.21 -8.35 5.08
C ARG A 144 -18.01 -7.44 5.31
N TRP A 145 -18.07 -6.26 4.69
CA TRP A 145 -17.02 -5.25 4.86
C TRP A 145 -16.89 -4.78 6.32
N SER A 146 -18.02 -4.52 6.99
CA SER A 146 -18.02 -4.09 8.39
C SER A 146 -17.30 -5.08 9.30
N ASP A 147 -17.58 -6.39 9.16
CA ASP A 147 -16.92 -7.44 9.93
C ASP A 147 -15.40 -7.47 9.65
N PHE A 148 -15.03 -7.35 8.37
CA PHE A 148 -13.62 -7.32 7.98
C PHE A 148 -12.90 -6.10 8.54
N PHE A 149 -13.46 -4.91 8.36
CA PHE A 149 -12.85 -3.66 8.81
C PHE A 149 -12.70 -3.64 10.33
N ILE A 150 -13.73 -4.03 11.07
CA ILE A 150 -13.67 -4.10 12.53
C ILE A 150 -12.62 -5.12 12.98
N ASN A 151 -12.75 -6.40 12.53
CA ASN A 151 -12.00 -7.51 13.11
C ASN A 151 -10.58 -7.63 12.58
N GLN A 152 -10.30 -7.20 11.32
CA GLN A 152 -9.00 -7.37 10.68
C GLN A 152 -8.24 -6.06 10.51
N ARG A 153 -8.88 -4.91 10.74
CA ARG A 153 -8.24 -3.60 10.61
C ARG A 153 -8.20 -2.84 11.92
N ILE A 154 -9.32 -2.63 12.58
CA ILE A 154 -9.38 -1.75 13.76
C ILE A 154 -8.97 -2.49 15.04
N ILE A 155 -9.61 -3.61 15.37
CA ILE A 155 -9.33 -4.36 16.62
C ILE A 155 -7.86 -4.75 16.76
N PRO A 156 -7.16 -5.28 15.73
CA PRO A 156 -5.73 -5.57 15.84
C PRO A 156 -4.90 -4.35 16.21
N GLN A 157 -5.18 -3.19 15.64
CA GLN A 157 -4.45 -1.95 15.93
C GLN A 157 -4.72 -1.45 17.34
N LEU A 158 -5.95 -1.54 17.83
CA LEU A 158 -6.31 -1.21 19.20
C LEU A 158 -5.64 -2.15 20.21
N SER A 159 -5.46 -3.43 19.85
CA SER A 159 -4.80 -4.42 20.71
C SER A 159 -3.28 -4.27 20.78
N MET A 160 -2.66 -3.64 19.78
CA MET A 160 -1.21 -3.37 19.75
C MET A 160 -0.82 -2.14 20.56
N GLY A 161 -1.68 -1.12 20.61
CA GLY A 161 -1.40 0.16 21.24
C GLY A 161 -1.83 0.20 22.71
N ASP A 162 -1.24 1.13 23.47
CA ASP A 162 -1.65 1.45 24.85
C ASP A 162 -2.75 2.52 24.84
N PHE A 163 -3.98 2.09 24.57
CA PHE A 163 -5.14 2.99 24.50
C PHE A 163 -5.96 2.94 25.80
N SER A 164 -6.48 4.07 26.22
CA SER A 164 -7.36 4.14 27.40
C SER A 164 -8.67 3.37 27.18
N PRO A 165 -9.30 2.83 28.24
CA PRO A 165 -10.60 2.16 28.13
C PRO A 165 -11.69 3.04 27.50
N ASP A 166 -11.66 4.35 27.73
CA ASP A 166 -12.61 5.30 27.14
C ASP A 166 -12.43 5.40 25.63
N PHE A 167 -11.18 5.44 25.16
CA PHE A 167 -10.88 5.45 23.73
C PHE A 167 -11.38 4.19 23.02
N ILE A 168 -11.22 3.03 23.65
CA ILE A 168 -11.70 1.75 23.10
C ILE A 168 -13.24 1.74 23.06
N ARG A 169 -13.91 2.20 24.12
CA ARG A 169 -15.40 2.31 24.14
C ARG A 169 -15.96 3.21 23.05
N ASP A 170 -15.23 4.22 22.64
CA ASP A 170 -15.69 5.07 21.55
C ASP A 170 -15.68 4.30 20.21
N PHE A 171 -14.73 3.40 19.99
CA PHE A 171 -14.79 2.47 18.86
C PHE A 171 -15.97 1.49 18.95
N ASP A 172 -16.28 0.98 20.14
CA ASP A 172 -17.46 0.11 20.32
C ASP A 172 -18.76 0.80 19.87
N LYS A 173 -18.92 2.11 20.16
CA LYS A 173 -20.07 2.89 19.69
C LYS A 173 -20.08 3.04 18.15
N LEU A 174 -18.91 3.26 17.54
CA LEU A 174 -18.78 3.32 16.08
C LEU A 174 -19.13 1.97 15.44
N PHE A 175 -18.66 0.86 16.01
CA PHE A 175 -18.89 -0.49 15.48
C PHE A 175 -20.39 -0.81 15.33
N LEU A 176 -21.22 -0.33 16.22
CA LEU A 176 -22.68 -0.51 16.14
C LEU A 176 -23.33 0.16 14.91
N LYS A 177 -22.64 1.13 14.30
CA LYS A 177 -23.13 1.90 13.16
C LYS A 177 -22.53 1.45 11.82
N MET A 178 -21.48 0.61 11.83
CA MET A 178 -20.68 0.31 10.65
C MET A 178 -21.47 -0.26 9.48
N ASP A 179 -22.41 -1.18 9.72
CA ASP A 179 -23.24 -1.77 8.66
C ASP A 179 -24.12 -0.73 7.94
N ALA A 180 -24.55 0.32 8.65
CA ALA A 180 -25.38 1.37 8.08
C ALA A 180 -24.55 2.46 7.36
N LEU A 181 -23.26 2.58 7.68
CA LEU A 181 -22.40 3.62 7.13
C LEU A 181 -21.86 3.27 5.73
N PHE A 182 -21.55 2.00 5.47
CA PHE A 182 -20.94 1.60 4.21
C PHE A 182 -21.98 1.05 3.22
N PRO A 183 -21.82 1.35 1.92
CA PRO A 183 -22.65 0.75 0.89
C PRO A 183 -22.38 -0.74 0.77
N ASN A 184 -23.39 -1.51 0.32
CA ASN A 184 -23.20 -2.91 0.00
C ASN A 184 -22.55 -3.04 -1.39
N GLU A 185 -21.25 -2.88 -1.45
CA GLU A 185 -20.43 -3.06 -2.66
C GLU A 185 -19.62 -4.37 -2.57
N PRO A 186 -19.32 -5.00 -3.72
CA PRO A 186 -18.44 -6.17 -3.73
C PRO A 186 -17.02 -5.80 -3.29
N PRO A 187 -16.22 -6.76 -2.79
CA PRO A 187 -14.82 -6.52 -2.49
C PRO A 187 -14.06 -6.05 -3.73
N SER A 188 -13.21 -5.03 -3.58
CA SER A 188 -12.31 -4.52 -4.63
C SER A 188 -10.86 -4.88 -4.31
N LEU A 189 -10.08 -5.22 -5.33
CA LEU A 189 -8.63 -5.39 -5.18
C LEU A 189 -7.99 -4.04 -4.90
N LEU A 190 -7.38 -3.89 -3.72
CA LEU A 190 -6.78 -2.64 -3.26
C LEU A 190 -5.25 -2.69 -3.35
N HIS A 191 -4.66 -1.52 -3.55
CA HIS A 191 -3.24 -1.30 -3.22
C HIS A 191 -3.01 -1.44 -1.71
N GLY A 192 -3.89 -0.91 -0.89
CA GLY A 192 -3.92 -1.03 0.56
C GLY A 192 -3.00 -0.06 1.33
N ASP A 193 -2.12 0.66 0.63
CA ASP A 193 -1.27 1.74 1.18
C ASP A 193 -1.05 2.83 0.13
N LEU A 194 -2.14 3.39 -0.44
CA LEU A 194 -2.10 4.28 -1.59
C LEU A 194 -1.95 5.76 -1.20
N TRP A 195 -0.72 6.24 -1.08
CA TRP A 195 -0.38 7.64 -0.80
C TRP A 195 0.72 8.15 -1.74
N ASN A 196 1.09 9.44 -1.67
CA ASN A 196 2.04 10.10 -2.59
C ASN A 196 3.43 9.43 -2.69
N GLY A 197 3.81 8.60 -1.71
CA GLY A 197 5.08 7.88 -1.71
C GLY A 197 5.07 6.56 -2.50
N ASN A 198 3.88 6.01 -2.81
CA ASN A 198 3.73 4.63 -3.28
C ASN A 198 3.27 4.51 -4.73
N PHE A 199 3.44 5.58 -5.52
CA PHE A 199 3.31 5.53 -6.98
C PHE A 199 4.40 6.36 -7.68
N ILE A 200 4.65 6.05 -8.94
CA ILE A 200 5.64 6.74 -9.78
C ILE A 200 5.04 6.95 -11.18
N PHE A 201 5.09 8.18 -11.69
CA PHE A 201 4.77 8.46 -13.08
C PHE A 201 5.95 8.12 -13.99
N LEU A 202 5.69 7.42 -15.11
CA LEU A 202 6.67 7.03 -16.11
C LEU A 202 6.02 6.86 -17.49
N ASN A 203 6.62 7.34 -18.54
CA ASN A 203 6.23 7.07 -19.93
C ASN A 203 4.70 7.09 -20.17
N ASN A 204 4.02 8.14 -19.71
CA ASN A 204 2.57 8.31 -19.72
C ASN A 204 1.79 7.20 -18.98
N LYS A 205 2.34 6.64 -17.91
CA LYS A 205 1.70 5.63 -17.07
C LYS A 205 1.96 5.90 -15.60
N THR A 206 1.21 5.21 -14.75
CA THR A 206 1.47 5.17 -13.30
C THR A 206 1.91 3.78 -12.88
N ALA A 207 3.05 3.70 -12.21
CA ALA A 207 3.50 2.49 -11.52
C ALA A 207 3.09 2.54 -10.06
N LEU A 208 2.57 1.44 -9.52
CA LEU A 208 2.35 1.24 -8.09
C LEU A 208 3.51 0.44 -7.47
N ILE A 209 3.92 0.86 -6.29
CA ILE A 209 5.01 0.26 -5.50
C ILE A 209 4.60 0.14 -4.03
N ASP A 210 5.29 -0.71 -3.28
CA ASP A 210 5.11 -0.89 -1.82
C ASP A 210 3.66 -1.16 -1.37
N PRO A 211 2.95 -2.14 -1.96
CA PRO A 211 1.57 -2.40 -1.65
C PRO A 211 1.37 -3.20 -0.35
N ALA A 212 0.21 -3.00 0.28
CA ALA A 212 -0.33 -3.81 1.38
C ALA A 212 -1.66 -4.46 0.96
N VAL A 213 -1.61 -5.29 -0.08
CA VAL A 213 -2.77 -5.77 -0.87
C VAL A 213 -3.77 -6.58 -0.06
N TYR A 214 -5.04 -6.33 -0.31
CA TYR A 214 -6.18 -7.17 0.10
C TYR A 214 -7.43 -6.82 -0.72
N PHE A 215 -8.47 -7.63 -0.63
CA PHE A 215 -9.79 -7.29 -1.15
C PHE A 215 -10.59 -6.56 -0.06
N GLY A 216 -10.94 -5.29 -0.33
CA GLY A 216 -11.60 -4.40 0.64
C GLY A 216 -12.64 -3.49 0.00
N SER A 217 -13.15 -2.52 0.79
CA SER A 217 -13.89 -1.40 0.22
C SER A 217 -12.94 -0.50 -0.55
N ARG A 218 -13.27 -0.19 -1.81
CA ARG A 218 -12.46 0.69 -2.68
C ARG A 218 -12.26 2.09 -2.10
N GLU A 219 -13.13 2.51 -1.19
CA GLU A 219 -13.01 3.78 -0.47
C GLU A 219 -11.76 3.84 0.42
N MET A 220 -11.15 2.70 0.78
CA MET A 220 -9.90 2.68 1.56
C MET A 220 -8.73 3.32 0.81
N ASP A 221 -8.50 2.95 -0.46
CA ASP A 221 -7.42 3.54 -1.26
C ASP A 221 -7.73 5.02 -1.58
N ILE A 222 -8.99 5.36 -1.84
CA ILE A 222 -9.42 6.75 -2.04
C ILE A 222 -9.20 7.58 -0.76
N ALA A 223 -9.49 7.03 0.40
CA ALA A 223 -9.28 7.69 1.68
C ALA A 223 -7.77 7.89 1.96
N MET A 224 -6.98 6.84 1.77
CA MET A 224 -5.53 6.91 1.97
C MET A 224 -4.87 7.92 1.04
N SER A 225 -5.32 8.02 -0.23
CA SER A 225 -4.80 9.00 -1.18
C SER A 225 -5.04 10.46 -0.76
N LYS A 226 -6.01 10.71 0.13
CA LYS A 226 -6.31 12.05 0.67
C LYS A 226 -5.60 12.35 2.00
N LEU A 227 -5.15 11.33 2.72
CA LEU A 227 -4.70 11.48 4.12
C LEU A 227 -3.44 12.34 4.26
N PHE A 228 -2.47 12.20 3.36
CA PHE A 228 -1.16 12.88 3.42
C PHE A 228 -0.96 13.86 2.26
N GLY A 229 -1.74 14.92 2.24
CA GLY A 229 -1.63 16.00 1.27
C GLY A 229 -2.52 15.86 0.03
N GLY A 230 -3.15 14.71 -0.16
CA GLY A 230 -4.06 14.47 -1.28
C GLY A 230 -3.38 14.28 -2.64
N PHE A 231 -4.10 13.64 -3.57
CA PHE A 231 -3.74 13.61 -4.99
C PHE A 231 -4.37 14.81 -5.72
N HIS A 232 -4.02 15.00 -6.97
CA HIS A 232 -4.60 16.07 -7.79
C HIS A 232 -6.09 15.83 -8.07
N ASP A 233 -6.90 16.88 -8.17
CA ASP A 233 -8.36 16.77 -8.40
C ASP A 233 -8.72 15.99 -9.66
N GLN A 234 -7.89 16.07 -10.70
CA GLN A 234 -8.06 15.33 -11.94
C GLN A 234 -8.11 13.81 -11.73
N PHE A 235 -7.34 13.29 -10.78
CA PHE A 235 -7.37 11.88 -10.39
C PHE A 235 -8.75 11.46 -9.85
N TYR A 236 -9.30 12.24 -8.91
CA TYR A 236 -10.60 11.91 -8.31
C TYR A 236 -11.75 12.06 -9.31
N SER A 237 -11.69 13.08 -10.17
CA SER A 237 -12.68 13.31 -11.22
C SER A 237 -12.70 12.13 -12.18
N SER A 238 -11.55 11.75 -12.72
CA SER A 238 -11.41 10.62 -13.65
C SER A 238 -11.81 9.29 -13.03
N TYR A 239 -11.38 9.04 -11.78
CA TYR A 239 -11.81 7.83 -11.05
C TYR A 239 -13.34 7.75 -10.95
N ASN A 240 -13.98 8.87 -10.52
CA ASN A 240 -15.42 8.90 -10.28
C ASN A 240 -16.25 8.86 -11.58
N GLU A 241 -15.72 9.36 -12.70
CA GLU A 241 -16.33 9.22 -14.04
C GLU A 241 -16.35 7.74 -14.49
N ASN A 242 -15.29 6.99 -14.23
CA ASN A 242 -15.15 5.60 -14.69
C ASN A 242 -15.78 4.58 -13.76
N TYR A 243 -15.78 4.85 -12.45
CA TYR A 243 -16.38 3.99 -11.43
C TYR A 243 -16.96 4.84 -10.30
N PRO A 244 -18.17 5.40 -10.48
CA PRO A 244 -18.77 6.32 -9.52
C PRO A 244 -18.79 5.77 -8.10
N LEU A 245 -18.32 6.57 -7.14
CA LEU A 245 -18.40 6.26 -5.72
C LEU A 245 -19.84 6.43 -5.22
N SER A 246 -20.26 5.59 -4.29
CA SER A 246 -21.60 5.65 -3.69
C SER A 246 -21.82 6.95 -2.94
N GLU A 247 -23.04 7.47 -2.94
CA GLU A 247 -23.42 8.69 -2.23
C GLU A 247 -22.92 8.66 -0.77
N GLY A 248 -22.44 9.82 -0.27
CA GLY A 248 -21.90 9.96 1.08
C GLY A 248 -20.45 9.46 1.25
N TRP A 249 -19.75 9.08 0.17
CA TRP A 249 -18.36 8.59 0.26
C TRP A 249 -17.40 9.60 0.90
N GLN A 250 -17.63 10.91 0.71
CA GLN A 250 -16.78 11.95 1.29
C GLN A 250 -16.79 11.92 2.83
N GLU A 251 -17.93 11.58 3.43
CA GLU A 251 -18.06 11.44 4.88
C GLU A 251 -17.37 10.18 5.40
N ARG A 252 -17.39 9.09 4.60
CA ARG A 252 -16.76 7.82 4.95
C ARG A 252 -15.23 7.83 4.83
N ILE A 253 -14.63 8.79 4.12
CA ILE A 253 -13.17 8.98 4.02
C ILE A 253 -12.52 8.98 5.39
N ASP A 254 -13.10 9.69 6.35
CA ASP A 254 -12.53 9.77 7.69
C ASP A 254 -12.62 8.44 8.45
N ILE A 255 -13.72 7.69 8.26
CA ILE A 255 -13.86 6.35 8.86
C ILE A 255 -12.81 5.39 8.27
N CYS A 256 -12.64 5.40 6.95
CA CYS A 256 -11.60 4.62 6.28
C CYS A 256 -10.19 4.96 6.79
N ASN A 257 -9.93 6.25 7.02
CA ASN A 257 -8.64 6.75 7.51
C ASN A 257 -8.37 6.41 8.99
N LEU A 258 -9.35 5.92 9.76
CA LEU A 258 -9.09 5.43 11.11
C LEU A 258 -8.04 4.31 11.12
N TYR A 259 -8.07 3.39 10.14
CA TYR A 259 -7.10 2.30 10.07
C TYR A 259 -5.66 2.81 9.85
N PRO A 260 -5.34 3.52 8.76
CA PRO A 260 -3.98 4.01 8.56
C PRO A 260 -3.52 4.98 9.67
N LEU A 261 -4.41 5.77 10.27
CA LEU A 261 -4.06 6.61 11.41
C LEU A 261 -3.68 5.78 12.64
N LEU A 262 -4.41 4.70 12.96
CA LEU A 262 -4.04 3.79 14.06
C LEU A 262 -2.72 3.08 13.77
N VAL A 263 -2.46 2.67 12.53
CA VAL A 263 -1.14 2.15 12.10
C VAL A 263 -0.04 3.16 12.41
N HIS A 264 -0.25 4.44 12.06
CA HIS A 264 0.73 5.50 12.36
C HIS A 264 0.87 5.77 13.86
N VAL A 265 -0.19 5.66 14.66
CA VAL A 265 -0.10 5.73 16.13
C VAL A 265 0.83 4.63 16.65
N ASN A 266 0.64 3.39 16.19
CA ASN A 266 1.41 2.24 16.66
C ASN A 266 2.88 2.25 16.17
N LEU A 267 3.16 2.78 14.99
CA LEU A 267 4.52 2.85 14.43
C LEU A 267 5.30 4.07 14.91
N PHE A 268 4.65 5.22 15.05
CA PHE A 268 5.34 6.50 15.20
C PHE A 268 4.85 7.30 16.42
N GLY A 269 3.74 6.92 17.05
CA GLY A 269 3.15 7.65 18.17
C GLY A 269 2.63 9.04 17.78
N GLY A 270 2.76 9.99 18.68
CA GLY A 270 2.56 11.42 18.41
C GLY A 270 1.11 11.87 18.19
N GLY A 271 0.93 12.87 17.32
CA GLY A 271 -0.35 13.58 17.11
C GLY A 271 -1.45 12.78 16.40
N TYR A 272 -1.15 11.60 15.86
CA TYR A 272 -2.13 10.78 15.11
C TYR A 272 -3.31 10.34 16.00
N CYS A 273 -3.07 10.06 17.29
CA CYS A 273 -4.13 9.72 18.24
C CYS A 273 -5.17 10.83 18.38
N SER A 274 -4.76 12.10 18.32
CA SER A 274 -5.68 13.26 18.37
C SER A 274 -6.55 13.33 17.11
N GLN A 275 -6.00 12.98 15.94
CA GLN A 275 -6.77 12.91 14.69
C GLN A 275 -7.82 11.79 14.76
N VAL A 276 -7.45 10.60 15.26
CA VAL A 276 -8.39 9.48 15.48
C VAL A 276 -9.53 9.93 16.39
N LYS A 277 -9.23 10.59 17.53
CA LYS A 277 -10.26 11.11 18.45
C LYS A 277 -11.19 12.11 17.79
N ALA A 278 -10.64 13.03 16.99
CA ALA A 278 -11.43 14.04 16.28
C ALA A 278 -12.41 13.38 15.27
N ILE A 279 -11.99 12.33 14.60
CA ILE A 279 -12.86 11.55 13.72
C ILE A 279 -13.95 10.84 14.53
N LEU A 280 -13.58 10.06 15.57
CA LEU A 280 -14.55 9.34 16.39
C LEU A 280 -15.65 10.26 16.93
N ASN A 281 -15.31 11.43 17.45
CA ASN A 281 -16.27 12.40 18.01
C ASN A 281 -17.34 12.87 17.02
N ARG A 282 -17.14 12.70 15.71
CA ARG A 282 -18.14 13.07 14.69
C ARG A 282 -19.13 11.94 14.39
N PHE A 283 -18.77 10.69 14.72
CA PHE A 283 -19.55 9.50 14.36
C PHE A 283 -20.18 8.76 15.55
N ILE A 284 -19.79 9.08 16.79
CA ILE A 284 -20.30 8.42 18.02
C ILE A 284 -21.38 9.20 18.74
#